data_c092f79a80d37f45a7e7558c1865fd3b
#
_entry.id   c092f79a80d37f45a7e7558c1865fd3b
#
_cell.length_a   1.000
_cell.length_b   1.000
_cell.length_c   1.000
_cell.angle_alpha   90.00
_cell.angle_beta   90.00
_cell.angle_gamma   90.00
#
_symmetry.space_group_name_H-M   'P 1'
#
loop_
_entity.id
_entity.type
_entity.pdbx_description
1 polymer ?
#
loop_
_entity_poly.entity_id
_entity_poly.type
_entity_poly.pdbx_seq_one_letter_code
_entity_poly.pdbx_strand_id
1 'polypeptide(L)'
;MLMLPAKESLTVEFKSEQKRPQSHDEIVDNVVALANTEGGTLYLGIEDDGTVTGVCDEHRNINGLAVLIFNKTVPQLPARVALLYENEVPIVSIEVDNSQQIVSTSQGKTLQRRLKADGSPEVVPLFVSQFISRLSQQRFYDFSAQPAPEARLDDLNPDSRNKLRSHIRSANAQNSLLSFTDEDFDRALELVVDGPYGLQPSVAGLLTIGSVDAIHRSVPAASAVFQVMKGMSPKVNMDPFVLPLVDMFDRVGELMEPWNPSHEVMSG
;
A
#
# COMPACT_ATOMS: atom_id res chain seq x y z
N MET A 1 25.19 -27.25 14.70
CA MET A 1 24.24 -27.70 13.68
C MET A 1 23.49 -26.46 13.19
N LEU A 2 23.65 -26.14 11.94
CA LEU A 2 22.97 -25.00 11.33
C LEU A 2 21.45 -25.30 11.25
N MET A 3 20.59 -24.41 11.74
CA MET A 3 19.16 -24.60 11.58
C MET A 3 18.72 -23.99 10.24
N LEU A 4 18.73 -24.80 9.19
CA LEU A 4 18.19 -24.40 7.90
C LEU A 4 16.65 -24.48 7.91
N PRO A 5 15.96 -23.60 7.17
CA PRO A 5 14.51 -23.72 6.96
C PRO A 5 14.17 -25.07 6.30
N ALA A 6 13.01 -25.65 6.68
CA ALA A 6 12.59 -26.95 6.16
C ALA A 6 12.03 -26.89 4.73
N LYS A 7 11.58 -25.72 4.26
CA LYS A 7 10.98 -25.51 2.95
C LYS A 7 11.01 -24.04 2.54
N GLU A 8 10.81 -23.79 1.27
CA GLU A 8 10.59 -22.45 0.73
C GLU A 8 9.32 -21.77 1.27
N SER A 9 9.34 -20.44 1.32
CA SER A 9 8.23 -19.59 1.79
C SER A 9 8.30 -18.22 1.12
N LEU A 10 7.46 -17.27 1.54
CA LEU A 10 7.59 -15.87 1.10
C LEU A 10 8.95 -15.26 1.46
N THR A 11 9.58 -15.73 2.54
CA THR A 11 10.86 -15.21 3.07
C THR A 11 12.04 -16.14 2.89
N VAL A 12 11.86 -17.32 2.29
CA VAL A 12 12.91 -18.32 2.07
C VAL A 12 12.86 -18.83 0.64
N GLU A 13 13.99 -18.78 -0.03
CA GLU A 13 14.19 -19.31 -1.38
C GLU A 13 15.40 -20.23 -1.42
N PHE A 14 15.26 -21.40 -2.07
CA PHE A 14 16.34 -22.33 -2.33
C PHE A 14 16.73 -22.32 -3.81
N LYS A 15 18.02 -22.40 -4.10
CA LYS A 15 18.52 -22.53 -5.47
C LYS A 15 19.62 -23.58 -5.54
N SER A 16 19.31 -24.62 -6.29
CA SER A 16 20.27 -25.64 -6.65
C SER A 16 21.36 -25.08 -7.56
N GLU A 17 22.60 -25.48 -7.32
CA GLU A 17 23.73 -25.24 -8.21
C GLU A 17 24.37 -26.54 -8.73
N GLN A 18 23.74 -27.69 -8.45
CA GLN A 18 24.26 -28.99 -8.83
C GLN A 18 24.39 -29.17 -10.35
N LYS A 19 23.42 -28.67 -11.12
CA LYS A 19 23.41 -28.84 -12.58
C LYS A 19 24.15 -27.70 -13.29
N ARG A 20 24.00 -26.48 -12.79
CA ARG A 20 24.65 -25.26 -13.26
C ARG A 20 24.66 -24.20 -12.16
N PRO A 21 25.67 -23.33 -12.16
CA PRO A 21 25.63 -22.12 -11.32
C PRO A 21 24.39 -21.27 -11.64
N GLN A 22 23.84 -20.61 -10.62
CA GLN A 22 22.86 -19.54 -10.82
C GLN A 22 23.52 -18.37 -11.54
N SER A 23 22.89 -17.80 -12.53
CA SER A 23 23.40 -16.59 -13.13
C SER A 23 23.27 -15.40 -12.16
N HIS A 24 24.11 -14.39 -12.34
CA HIS A 24 24.04 -13.15 -11.56
C HIS A 24 22.65 -12.48 -11.65
N ASP A 25 21.99 -12.54 -12.81
CA ASP A 25 20.66 -11.96 -13.00
C ASP A 25 19.60 -12.77 -12.24
N GLU A 26 19.69 -14.12 -12.21
CA GLU A 26 18.78 -14.96 -11.41
C GLU A 26 18.93 -14.69 -9.91
N ILE A 27 20.16 -14.51 -9.41
CA ILE A 27 20.41 -14.16 -8.01
C ILE A 27 19.77 -12.81 -7.69
N VAL A 28 19.99 -11.79 -8.54
CA VAL A 28 19.46 -10.44 -8.33
C VAL A 28 17.94 -10.43 -8.44
N ASP A 29 17.35 -11.17 -9.40
CA ASP A 29 15.89 -11.27 -9.55
C ASP A 29 15.23 -11.81 -8.27
N ASN A 30 15.80 -12.88 -7.66
CA ASN A 30 15.29 -13.47 -6.41
C ASN A 30 15.45 -12.51 -5.21
N VAL A 31 16.59 -11.84 -5.10
CA VAL A 31 16.86 -10.87 -4.03
C VAL A 31 15.93 -9.67 -4.11
N VAL A 32 15.68 -9.12 -5.32
CA VAL A 32 14.71 -8.06 -5.55
C VAL A 32 13.30 -8.52 -5.17
N ALA A 33 12.93 -9.75 -5.54
CA ALA A 33 11.61 -10.29 -5.19
C ALA A 33 11.42 -10.44 -3.68
N LEU A 34 12.43 -10.91 -2.94
CA LEU A 34 12.41 -10.97 -1.47
C LEU A 34 12.28 -9.57 -0.86
N ALA A 35 13.12 -8.62 -1.27
CA ALA A 35 13.11 -7.25 -0.74
C ALA A 35 11.78 -6.54 -0.98
N ASN A 36 11.14 -6.76 -2.11
CA ASN A 36 9.82 -6.22 -2.43
C ASN A 36 8.66 -6.98 -1.78
N THR A 37 8.89 -7.99 -0.99
CA THR A 37 7.82 -8.76 -0.33
C THR A 37 7.90 -8.56 1.19
N GLU A 38 8.56 -9.43 1.91
CA GLU A 38 8.70 -9.38 3.37
C GLU A 38 10.18 -9.36 3.79
N GLY A 39 11.10 -9.26 2.84
CA GLY A 39 12.51 -9.57 3.04
C GLY A 39 12.73 -11.08 3.08
N GLY A 40 13.89 -11.52 3.54
CA GLY A 40 14.17 -12.94 3.72
C GLY A 40 15.52 -13.36 3.18
N THR A 41 15.68 -14.67 2.97
CA THR A 41 16.98 -15.28 2.64
C THR A 41 16.88 -16.15 1.40
N LEU A 42 17.76 -15.90 0.45
CA LEU A 42 18.08 -16.78 -0.67
C LEU A 42 19.25 -17.69 -0.27
N TYR A 43 19.07 -18.99 -0.38
CA TYR A 43 20.13 -19.98 -0.16
C TYR A 43 20.60 -20.57 -1.49
N LEU A 44 21.88 -20.52 -1.77
CA LEU A 44 22.53 -21.17 -2.92
C LEU A 44 23.17 -22.49 -2.47
N GLY A 45 22.95 -23.57 -3.24
CA GLY A 45 23.45 -24.91 -2.95
C GLY A 45 22.47 -25.76 -2.15
N ILE A 46 21.17 -25.43 -2.19
CA ILE A 46 20.08 -26.20 -1.59
C ILE A 46 19.06 -26.52 -2.68
N GLU A 47 18.59 -27.75 -2.73
CA GLU A 47 17.52 -28.20 -3.61
C GLU A 47 16.13 -27.79 -3.08
N ASP A 48 15.10 -27.80 -3.92
CA ASP A 48 13.72 -27.43 -3.56
C ASP A 48 13.13 -28.30 -2.42
N ASP A 49 13.64 -29.52 -2.25
CA ASP A 49 13.25 -30.44 -1.17
C ASP A 49 14.03 -30.23 0.15
N GLY A 50 14.94 -29.24 0.17
CA GLY A 50 15.80 -28.93 1.31
C GLY A 50 17.12 -29.72 1.36
N THR A 51 17.39 -30.59 0.38
CA THR A 51 18.66 -31.33 0.31
C THR A 51 19.83 -30.38 0.03
N VAL A 52 20.87 -30.44 0.85
CA VAL A 52 22.06 -29.63 0.66
C VAL A 52 22.99 -30.28 -0.34
N THR A 53 23.25 -29.64 -1.47
CA THR A 53 24.08 -30.15 -2.59
C THR A 53 25.36 -29.34 -2.79
N GLY A 54 25.39 -28.14 -2.17
CA GLY A 54 26.57 -27.28 -2.15
C GLY A 54 26.56 -26.20 -3.24
N VAL A 55 27.23 -25.10 -2.91
CA VAL A 55 27.40 -23.94 -3.79
C VAL A 55 28.67 -24.11 -4.65
N CYS A 56 28.61 -23.62 -5.89
CA CYS A 56 29.77 -23.62 -6.79
C CYS A 56 30.89 -22.66 -6.31
N ASP A 57 32.10 -22.86 -6.79
CA ASP A 57 33.26 -22.05 -6.36
C ASP A 57 33.12 -20.57 -6.71
N GLU A 58 32.46 -20.25 -7.81
CA GLU A 58 32.24 -18.85 -8.26
C GLU A 58 31.45 -18.05 -7.20
N HIS A 59 30.44 -18.65 -6.56
CA HIS A 59 29.59 -17.98 -5.59
C HIS A 59 30.10 -18.03 -4.15
N ARG A 60 31.23 -18.66 -3.88
CA ARG A 60 31.90 -18.60 -2.56
C ARG A 60 32.52 -17.24 -2.25
N ASN A 61 32.65 -16.37 -3.26
CA ASN A 61 33.09 -14.99 -3.06
C ASN A 61 31.95 -14.13 -2.53
N ILE A 62 31.69 -14.19 -1.22
CA ILE A 62 30.61 -13.49 -0.54
C ILE A 62 30.65 -11.97 -0.74
N ASN A 63 31.85 -11.37 -0.72
CA ASN A 63 32.03 -9.94 -0.95
C ASN A 63 31.67 -9.57 -2.40
N GLY A 64 32.04 -10.39 -3.37
CA GLY A 64 31.68 -10.22 -4.76
C GLY A 64 30.15 -10.25 -4.98
N LEU A 65 29.46 -11.19 -4.33
CA LEU A 65 27.98 -11.26 -4.38
C LEU A 65 27.31 -10.04 -3.74
N ALA A 66 27.79 -9.59 -2.59
CA ALA A 66 27.23 -8.40 -1.94
C ALA A 66 27.38 -7.14 -2.82
N VAL A 67 28.55 -6.94 -3.43
CA VAL A 67 28.83 -5.83 -4.37
C VAL A 67 28.00 -5.98 -5.64
N LEU A 68 27.84 -7.20 -6.16
CA LEU A 68 26.99 -7.47 -7.32
C LEU A 68 25.54 -7.03 -7.07
N ILE A 69 24.95 -7.46 -5.95
CA ILE A 69 23.57 -7.13 -5.59
C ILE A 69 23.42 -5.63 -5.45
N PHE A 70 24.32 -4.98 -4.72
CA PHE A 70 24.31 -3.53 -4.52
C PHE A 70 24.34 -2.75 -5.84
N ASN A 71 25.20 -3.15 -6.78
CA ASN A 71 25.36 -2.48 -8.07
C ASN A 71 24.26 -2.81 -9.08
N LYS A 72 23.58 -3.95 -8.93
CA LYS A 72 22.55 -4.45 -9.85
C LYS A 72 21.13 -4.13 -9.41
N THR A 73 20.94 -3.35 -8.33
CA THR A 73 19.63 -2.96 -7.80
C THR A 73 19.43 -1.46 -7.75
N VAL A 74 18.19 -1.01 -7.92
CA VAL A 74 17.78 0.41 -7.91
C VAL A 74 16.47 0.55 -7.11
N PRO A 75 16.44 1.27 -5.97
CA PRO A 75 17.61 1.77 -5.25
C PRO A 75 18.57 0.67 -4.84
N GLN A 76 19.79 1.05 -4.55
CA GLN A 76 20.84 0.12 -4.13
C GLN A 76 20.41 -0.65 -2.87
N LEU A 77 20.46 -1.98 -2.94
CA LEU A 77 19.99 -2.86 -1.87
C LEU A 77 21.19 -3.48 -1.14
N PRO A 78 21.42 -3.18 0.13
CA PRO A 78 22.42 -3.87 0.93
C PRO A 78 21.95 -5.30 1.23
N ALA A 79 22.82 -6.28 1.02
CA ALA A 79 22.58 -7.68 1.34
C ALA A 79 23.63 -8.20 2.33
N ARG A 80 23.19 -9.00 3.29
CA ARG A 80 24.07 -9.75 4.19
C ARG A 80 24.36 -11.10 3.58
N VAL A 81 25.59 -11.29 3.11
CA VAL A 81 26.01 -12.53 2.46
C VAL A 81 26.94 -13.29 3.38
N ALA A 82 26.67 -14.58 3.60
CA ALA A 82 27.50 -15.44 4.43
C ALA A 82 27.72 -16.80 3.77
N LEU A 83 28.93 -17.32 3.93
CA LEU A 83 29.29 -18.72 3.60
C LEU A 83 29.03 -19.58 4.83
N LEU A 84 28.18 -20.56 4.71
CA LEU A 84 27.76 -21.47 5.75
C LEU A 84 28.19 -22.91 5.39
N TYR A 85 28.21 -23.78 6.36
CA TYR A 85 28.56 -25.20 6.15
C TYR A 85 27.52 -26.08 6.85
N GLU A 86 26.93 -27.00 6.11
CA GLU A 86 26.12 -28.09 6.64
C GLU A 86 26.78 -29.42 6.29
N ASN A 87 27.19 -30.19 7.31
CA ASN A 87 27.95 -31.44 7.16
C ASN A 87 29.18 -31.29 6.22
N GLU A 88 29.96 -30.23 6.40
CA GLU A 88 31.14 -29.87 5.58
C GLU A 88 30.81 -29.41 4.15
N VAL A 89 29.56 -29.43 3.73
CA VAL A 89 29.10 -28.92 2.41
C VAL A 89 28.87 -27.41 2.48
N PRO A 90 29.55 -26.60 1.64
CA PRO A 90 29.38 -25.15 1.65
C PRO A 90 28.08 -24.73 0.98
N ILE A 91 27.37 -23.80 1.59
CA ILE A 91 26.21 -23.11 1.05
C ILE A 91 26.38 -21.61 1.24
N VAL A 92 25.72 -20.81 0.43
CA VAL A 92 25.70 -19.35 0.60
C VAL A 92 24.29 -18.90 0.98
N SER A 93 24.21 -18.10 2.04
CA SER A 93 23.00 -17.38 2.40
C SER A 93 23.13 -15.91 2.00
N ILE A 94 22.08 -15.37 1.35
CA ILE A 94 21.96 -13.98 0.96
C ILE A 94 20.69 -13.45 1.60
N GLU A 95 20.84 -12.67 2.67
CA GLU A 95 19.74 -12.13 3.45
C GLU A 95 19.51 -10.67 3.10
N VAL A 96 18.26 -10.29 2.88
CA VAL A 96 17.82 -8.91 2.63
C VAL A 96 16.62 -8.56 3.48
N ASP A 97 16.58 -7.31 3.93
CA ASP A 97 15.44 -6.77 4.66
C ASP A 97 14.29 -6.42 3.70
N ASN A 98 13.07 -6.34 4.23
CA ASN A 98 11.96 -5.75 3.51
C ASN A 98 12.29 -4.29 3.17
N SER A 99 12.23 -3.95 1.89
CA SER A 99 12.53 -2.59 1.45
C SER A 99 11.32 -1.68 1.63
N GLN A 100 11.55 -0.52 2.23
CA GLN A 100 10.55 0.55 2.31
C GLN A 100 10.27 1.18 0.94
N GLN A 101 11.18 1.09 0.00
CA GLN A 101 11.02 1.56 -1.37
C GLN A 101 10.88 0.38 -2.32
N ILE A 102 10.19 0.59 -3.43
CA ILE A 102 10.13 -0.42 -4.48
C ILE A 102 11.51 -0.54 -5.14
N VAL A 103 12.06 -1.75 -5.11
CA VAL A 103 13.38 -2.06 -5.70
C VAL A 103 13.19 -2.71 -7.06
N SER A 104 13.99 -2.29 -8.03
CA SER A 104 14.09 -2.92 -9.35
C SER A 104 15.50 -3.42 -9.59
N THR A 105 15.67 -4.37 -10.49
CA THR A 105 17.00 -4.67 -11.02
C THR A 105 17.50 -3.48 -11.86
N SER A 106 18.80 -3.36 -12.09
CA SER A 106 19.39 -2.33 -12.97
C SER A 106 18.90 -2.44 -14.41
N GLN A 107 18.27 -3.54 -14.79
CA GLN A 107 17.63 -3.76 -16.10
C GLN A 107 16.15 -3.37 -16.09
N GLY A 108 15.62 -2.84 -14.99
CA GLY A 108 14.23 -2.37 -14.84
C GLY A 108 13.21 -3.43 -14.49
N LYS A 109 13.61 -4.69 -14.19
CA LYS A 109 12.68 -5.70 -13.69
C LYS A 109 12.29 -5.37 -12.25
N THR A 110 11.00 -5.32 -11.97
CA THR A 110 10.47 -5.16 -10.62
C THR A 110 9.68 -6.42 -10.27
N LEU A 111 10.17 -7.18 -9.31
CA LEU A 111 9.69 -8.51 -8.99
C LEU A 111 9.21 -8.56 -7.53
N GLN A 112 8.30 -9.48 -7.25
CA GLN A 112 7.80 -9.80 -5.90
C GLN A 112 7.58 -11.30 -5.76
N ARG A 113 7.44 -11.77 -4.53
CA ARG A 113 7.00 -13.15 -4.25
C ARG A 113 5.51 -13.17 -3.94
N ARG A 114 4.85 -14.24 -4.33
CA ARG A 114 3.48 -14.55 -3.90
C ARG A 114 3.33 -16.05 -3.69
N LEU A 115 2.29 -16.46 -2.99
CA LEU A 115 1.91 -17.87 -2.89
C LEU A 115 1.00 -18.25 -4.04
N LYS A 116 1.26 -19.41 -4.63
CA LYS A 116 0.34 -20.09 -5.55
C LYS A 116 -0.83 -20.69 -4.79
N ALA A 117 -1.82 -21.23 -5.52
CA ALA A 117 -2.98 -21.89 -4.93
C ALA A 117 -2.63 -23.13 -4.07
N ASP A 118 -1.52 -23.80 -4.35
CA ASP A 118 -0.99 -24.92 -3.59
C ASP A 118 -0.15 -24.53 -2.37
N GLY A 119 0.01 -23.22 -2.13
CA GLY A 119 0.79 -22.66 -1.05
C GLY A 119 2.30 -22.57 -1.31
N SER A 120 2.78 -23.01 -2.48
CA SER A 120 4.19 -22.85 -2.86
C SER A 120 4.47 -21.40 -3.29
N PRO A 121 5.67 -20.85 -2.97
CA PRO A 121 6.02 -19.50 -3.41
C PRO A 121 6.42 -19.48 -4.88
N GLU A 122 6.23 -18.31 -5.51
CA GLU A 122 6.74 -18.02 -6.85
C GLU A 122 7.18 -16.56 -6.96
N VAL A 123 8.14 -16.31 -7.84
CA VAL A 123 8.57 -14.97 -8.23
C VAL A 123 7.74 -14.50 -9.42
N VAL A 124 7.13 -13.32 -9.29
CA VAL A 124 6.29 -12.72 -10.34
C VAL A 124 6.62 -11.24 -10.51
N PRO A 125 6.33 -10.64 -11.68
CA PRO A 125 6.41 -9.19 -11.84
C PRO A 125 5.50 -8.45 -10.85
N LEU A 126 5.95 -7.31 -10.38
CA LEU A 126 5.07 -6.36 -9.68
C LEU A 126 4.26 -5.60 -10.74
N PHE A 127 2.94 -5.79 -10.74
CA PHE A 127 2.06 -5.16 -11.72
C PHE A 127 1.83 -3.67 -11.44
N VAL A 128 1.56 -2.88 -12.50
CA VAL A 128 1.37 -1.43 -12.40
C VAL A 128 0.31 -1.03 -11.34
N SER A 129 -0.80 -1.76 -11.27
CA SER A 129 -1.83 -1.53 -10.23
C SER A 129 -1.30 -1.67 -8.80
N GLN A 130 -0.35 -2.57 -8.58
CA GLN A 130 0.29 -2.80 -7.28
C GLN A 130 1.30 -1.71 -6.92
N PHE A 131 1.92 -1.07 -7.92
CA PHE A 131 2.79 0.09 -7.68
C PHE A 131 2.03 1.22 -7.00
N ILE A 132 0.89 1.61 -7.56
CA ILE A 132 0.06 2.69 -7.03
C ILE A 132 -0.37 2.37 -5.60
N SER A 133 -0.85 1.13 -5.35
CA SER A 133 -1.24 0.69 -4.01
C SER A 133 -0.08 0.79 -3.00
N ARG A 134 1.12 0.35 -3.39
CA ARG A 134 2.30 0.40 -2.50
C ARG A 134 2.76 1.82 -2.24
N LEU A 135 2.81 2.68 -3.25
CA LEU A 135 3.17 4.08 -3.09
C LEU A 135 2.19 4.80 -2.15
N SER A 136 0.89 4.50 -2.24
CA SER A 136 -0.13 5.03 -1.33
C SER A 136 0.05 4.50 0.10
N GLN A 137 0.29 3.19 0.28
CA GLN A 137 0.54 2.58 1.60
C GLN A 137 1.80 3.15 2.28
N GLN A 138 2.82 3.46 1.50
CA GLN A 138 4.07 4.05 1.98
C GLN A 138 4.00 5.56 2.14
N ARG A 139 2.84 6.18 1.90
CA ARG A 139 2.61 7.65 1.92
C ARG A 139 3.48 8.44 0.94
N PHE A 140 4.07 7.80 -0.07
CA PHE A 140 4.77 8.48 -1.17
C PHE A 140 3.80 9.04 -2.21
N TYR A 141 2.57 8.54 -2.22
CA TYR A 141 1.52 8.99 -3.12
C TYR A 141 0.19 9.05 -2.36
N ASP A 142 -0.29 10.26 -2.13
CA ASP A 142 -1.62 10.50 -1.60
C ASP A 142 -2.55 10.86 -2.77
N PHE A 143 -3.37 9.89 -3.17
CA PHE A 143 -4.36 10.10 -4.21
C PHE A 143 -5.39 11.18 -3.81
N SER A 144 -5.72 11.26 -2.54
CA SER A 144 -6.72 12.22 -2.06
C SER A 144 -6.24 13.67 -2.14
N ALA A 145 -4.92 13.88 -2.05
CA ALA A 145 -4.28 15.18 -2.20
C ALA A 145 -4.05 15.60 -3.67
N GLN A 146 -4.35 14.73 -4.65
CA GLN A 146 -4.18 15.08 -6.06
C GLN A 146 -5.30 16.02 -6.53
N PRO A 147 -5.03 16.88 -7.56
CA PRO A 147 -6.09 17.63 -8.22
C PRO A 147 -7.17 16.68 -8.74
N ALA A 148 -8.43 16.97 -8.43
CA ALA A 148 -9.54 16.17 -8.93
C ALA A 148 -9.69 16.39 -10.46
N PRO A 149 -9.76 15.31 -11.26
CA PRO A 149 -9.88 15.43 -12.71
C PRO A 149 -11.12 16.26 -13.09
N GLU A 150 -10.95 17.20 -14.03
CA GLU A 150 -12.02 18.05 -14.58
C GLU A 150 -12.76 18.93 -13.56
N ALA A 151 -12.35 18.93 -12.28
CA ALA A 151 -12.96 19.75 -11.26
C ALA A 151 -12.49 21.20 -11.31
N ARG A 152 -13.40 22.14 -10.98
CA ARG A 152 -13.18 23.58 -10.89
C ARG A 152 -13.51 24.09 -9.50
N LEU A 153 -13.01 25.24 -9.12
CA LEU A 153 -13.31 25.85 -7.81
C LEU A 153 -14.81 26.02 -7.56
N ASP A 154 -15.58 26.30 -8.61
CA ASP A 154 -17.05 26.43 -8.54
C ASP A 154 -17.75 25.10 -8.25
N ASP A 155 -17.06 23.97 -8.36
CA ASP A 155 -17.58 22.66 -7.98
C ASP A 155 -17.57 22.44 -6.46
N LEU A 156 -16.86 23.28 -5.68
CA LEU A 156 -16.91 23.27 -4.23
C LEU A 156 -18.17 24.01 -3.74
N ASN A 157 -19.00 23.30 -2.98
CA ASN A 157 -20.29 23.82 -2.51
C ASN A 157 -20.09 24.75 -1.30
N PRO A 158 -20.49 26.05 -1.38
CA PRO A 158 -20.40 27.00 -0.28
C PRO A 158 -21.19 26.58 0.97
N ASP A 159 -22.35 25.95 0.81
CA ASP A 159 -23.18 25.50 1.94
C ASP A 159 -22.50 24.34 2.70
N SER A 160 -21.92 23.39 1.98
CA SER A 160 -21.14 22.30 2.57
C SER A 160 -19.87 22.83 3.24
N ARG A 161 -19.20 23.87 2.69
CA ARG A 161 -18.08 24.56 3.35
C ARG A 161 -18.52 25.23 4.65
N ASN A 162 -19.65 25.94 4.65
CA ASN A 162 -20.19 26.56 5.85
C ASN A 162 -20.57 25.56 6.93
N LYS A 163 -21.08 24.41 6.52
CA LYS A 163 -21.39 23.29 7.39
C LYS A 163 -20.10 22.72 8.03
N LEU A 164 -19.05 22.51 7.24
CA LEU A 164 -17.74 22.11 7.75
C LEU A 164 -17.21 23.10 8.81
N ARG A 165 -17.30 24.41 8.54
CA ARG A 165 -16.96 25.46 9.52
C ARG A 165 -17.80 25.34 10.81
N SER A 166 -19.07 24.99 10.68
CA SER A 166 -19.96 24.81 11.84
C SER A 166 -19.58 23.61 12.68
N HIS A 167 -19.19 22.50 12.06
CA HIS A 167 -18.64 21.32 12.79
C HIS A 167 -17.34 21.66 13.52
N ILE A 168 -16.42 22.37 12.86
CA ILE A 168 -15.17 22.82 13.50
C ILE A 168 -15.47 23.72 14.70
N ARG A 169 -16.41 24.66 14.55
CA ARG A 169 -16.82 25.57 15.64
C ARG A 169 -17.43 24.82 16.82
N SER A 170 -18.25 23.80 16.55
CA SER A 170 -18.86 22.97 17.58
C SER A 170 -17.83 22.15 18.36
N ALA A 171 -16.78 21.68 17.67
CA ALA A 171 -15.69 20.94 18.30
C ALA A 171 -14.71 21.85 19.05
N ASN A 172 -14.38 23.01 18.49
CA ASN A 172 -13.49 24.02 19.08
C ASN A 172 -13.83 25.41 18.55
N ALA A 173 -14.58 26.18 19.31
CA ALA A 173 -15.02 27.52 18.93
C ALA A 173 -13.86 28.55 18.75
N GLN A 174 -12.66 28.25 19.27
CA GLN A 174 -11.47 29.10 19.17
C GLN A 174 -10.48 28.63 18.10
N ASN A 175 -10.89 27.69 17.23
CA ASN A 175 -10.02 27.20 16.15
C ASN A 175 -9.70 28.35 15.18
N SER A 176 -8.43 28.57 14.90
CA SER A 176 -7.94 29.67 14.04
C SER A 176 -8.48 29.58 12.60
N LEU A 177 -8.79 28.40 12.11
CA LEU A 177 -9.39 28.20 10.77
C LEU A 177 -10.72 28.93 10.58
N LEU A 178 -11.45 29.19 11.67
CA LEU A 178 -12.72 29.89 11.62
C LEU A 178 -12.60 31.38 11.22
N SER A 179 -11.40 31.96 11.37
CA SER A 179 -11.11 33.36 10.99
C SER A 179 -10.57 33.49 9.56
N PHE A 180 -10.31 32.39 8.87
CA PHE A 180 -9.73 32.40 7.53
C PHE A 180 -10.77 32.76 6.47
N THR A 181 -10.32 33.40 5.38
CA THR A 181 -11.11 33.52 4.15
C THR A 181 -11.48 32.15 3.62
N ASP A 182 -12.40 32.03 2.68
CA ASP A 182 -12.76 30.73 2.09
C ASP A 182 -11.56 30.11 1.35
N GLU A 183 -10.79 30.92 0.62
CA GLU A 183 -9.58 30.43 -0.07
C GLU A 183 -8.50 29.96 0.92
N ASP A 184 -8.22 30.74 1.97
CA ASP A 184 -7.22 30.34 2.99
C ASP A 184 -7.68 29.13 3.78
N PHE A 185 -8.97 29.01 4.05
CA PHE A 185 -9.59 27.85 4.71
C PHE A 185 -9.45 26.59 3.85
N ASP A 186 -9.78 26.68 2.57
CA ASP A 186 -9.69 25.56 1.63
C ASP A 186 -8.23 25.12 1.43
N ARG A 187 -7.28 26.07 1.37
CA ARG A 187 -5.84 25.77 1.30
C ARG A 187 -5.33 25.13 2.60
N ALA A 188 -5.71 25.66 3.75
CA ALA A 188 -5.25 25.16 5.04
C ALA A 188 -5.74 23.73 5.35
N LEU A 189 -6.85 23.33 4.78
CA LEU A 189 -7.42 21.98 4.87
C LEU A 189 -7.10 21.10 3.66
N GLU A 190 -6.25 21.58 2.74
CA GLU A 190 -5.88 20.87 1.50
C GLU A 190 -7.11 20.47 0.66
N LEU A 191 -8.22 21.21 0.78
CA LEU A 191 -9.40 21.02 -0.07
C LEU A 191 -9.15 21.49 -1.51
N VAL A 192 -8.14 22.36 -1.68
CA VAL A 192 -7.63 22.83 -2.97
C VAL A 192 -6.12 22.68 -3.02
N VAL A 193 -5.58 22.40 -4.21
CA VAL A 193 -4.17 22.20 -4.48
C VAL A 193 -3.78 22.86 -5.80
N ASP A 194 -2.49 23.15 -5.96
CA ASP A 194 -1.99 23.65 -7.23
C ASP A 194 -1.93 22.51 -8.27
N GLY A 195 -2.72 22.66 -9.31
CA GLY A 195 -2.79 21.70 -10.42
C GLY A 195 -2.20 22.26 -11.71
N PRO A 196 -2.25 21.50 -12.81
CA PRO A 196 -1.69 21.89 -14.10
C PRO A 196 -2.26 23.19 -14.67
N TYR A 197 -3.47 23.59 -14.24
CA TYR A 197 -4.20 24.76 -14.73
C TYR A 197 -4.43 25.83 -13.66
N GLY A 198 -3.62 25.83 -12.61
CA GLY A 198 -3.77 26.70 -11.45
C GLY A 198 -4.41 26.00 -10.26
N LEU A 199 -5.00 26.78 -9.34
CA LEU A 199 -5.66 26.23 -8.15
C LEU A 199 -6.89 25.41 -8.54
N GLN A 200 -6.94 24.18 -8.05
CA GLN A 200 -8.01 23.21 -8.36
C GLN A 200 -8.45 22.49 -7.08
N PRO A 201 -9.71 22.00 -7.00
CA PRO A 201 -10.12 21.11 -5.92
C PRO A 201 -9.22 19.88 -5.87
N SER A 202 -8.79 19.48 -4.68
CA SER A 202 -8.23 18.16 -4.47
C SER A 202 -9.34 17.09 -4.51
N VAL A 203 -8.98 15.84 -4.70
CA VAL A 203 -9.94 14.72 -4.58
C VAL A 203 -10.57 14.72 -3.18
N ALA A 204 -9.79 14.97 -2.12
CA ALA A 204 -10.30 15.11 -0.75
C ALA A 204 -11.26 16.28 -0.62
N GLY A 205 -10.92 17.45 -1.18
CA GLY A 205 -11.77 18.64 -1.15
C GLY A 205 -13.10 18.40 -1.84
N LEU A 206 -13.04 17.79 -3.04
CA LEU A 206 -14.26 17.48 -3.79
C LEU A 206 -15.14 16.48 -3.04
N LEU A 207 -14.56 15.41 -2.47
CA LEU A 207 -15.31 14.45 -1.66
C LEU A 207 -15.85 15.06 -0.37
N THR A 208 -15.18 16.06 0.22
CA THR A 208 -15.57 16.64 1.51
C THR A 208 -16.67 17.67 1.37
N ILE A 209 -16.55 18.61 0.41
CA ILE A 209 -17.47 19.76 0.23
C ILE A 209 -17.87 19.98 -1.22
N GLY A 210 -17.61 19.05 -2.14
CA GLY A 210 -17.95 19.19 -3.56
C GLY A 210 -19.45 19.05 -3.85
N SER A 211 -19.88 19.53 -4.99
CA SER A 211 -21.22 19.25 -5.49
C SER A 211 -21.39 17.78 -5.88
N VAL A 212 -22.60 17.23 -5.74
CA VAL A 212 -22.90 15.83 -6.10
C VAL A 212 -22.53 15.53 -7.55
N ASP A 213 -22.85 16.44 -8.48
CA ASP A 213 -22.54 16.27 -9.90
C ASP A 213 -21.04 16.23 -10.17
N ALA A 214 -20.27 17.06 -9.47
CA ALA A 214 -18.81 17.06 -9.60
C ALA A 214 -18.18 15.80 -9.02
N ILE A 215 -18.69 15.32 -7.89
CA ILE A 215 -18.24 14.03 -7.30
C ILE A 215 -18.49 12.89 -8.29
N HIS A 216 -19.71 12.79 -8.85
CA HIS A 216 -20.04 11.77 -9.85
C HIS A 216 -19.14 11.82 -11.08
N ARG A 217 -18.80 13.01 -11.55
CA ARG A 217 -17.98 13.21 -12.73
C ARG A 217 -16.51 12.85 -12.48
N SER A 218 -15.95 13.30 -11.35
CA SER A 218 -14.51 13.19 -11.08
C SER A 218 -14.13 11.94 -10.29
N VAL A 219 -15.05 11.40 -9.46
CA VAL A 219 -14.83 10.23 -8.61
C VAL A 219 -16.02 9.27 -8.71
N PRO A 220 -16.25 8.62 -9.87
CA PRO A 220 -17.45 7.81 -10.12
C PRO A 220 -17.66 6.64 -9.15
N ALA A 221 -16.59 6.18 -8.52
CA ALA A 221 -16.63 5.10 -7.53
C ALA A 221 -17.09 5.57 -6.13
N ALA A 222 -17.20 6.90 -5.90
CA ALA A 222 -17.63 7.44 -4.61
C ALA A 222 -19.14 7.23 -4.45
N SER A 223 -19.52 6.26 -3.62
CA SER A 223 -20.92 6.02 -3.26
C SER A 223 -21.01 5.44 -1.85
N ALA A 224 -22.12 5.68 -1.19
CA ALA A 224 -22.46 5.08 0.09
C ALA A 224 -23.70 4.22 -0.05
N VAL A 225 -23.77 3.16 0.72
CA VAL A 225 -24.94 2.27 0.82
C VAL A 225 -25.31 2.12 2.29
N PHE A 226 -26.58 2.33 2.62
CA PHE A 226 -27.10 2.07 3.96
C PHE A 226 -27.89 0.78 3.98
N GLN A 227 -27.52 -0.13 4.86
CA GLN A 227 -28.22 -1.41 5.04
C GLN A 227 -28.42 -1.72 6.50
N VAL A 228 -29.60 -2.26 6.85
CA VAL A 228 -29.87 -2.83 8.16
C VAL A 228 -30.03 -4.34 7.99
N MET A 229 -29.17 -5.11 8.63
CA MET A 229 -29.13 -6.58 8.51
C MET A 229 -29.93 -7.23 9.63
N LYS A 230 -30.66 -8.31 9.31
CA LYS A 230 -31.25 -9.24 10.27
C LYS A 230 -30.70 -10.64 9.98
N GLY A 231 -29.68 -11.04 10.73
CA GLY A 231 -28.88 -12.22 10.40
C GLY A 231 -28.12 -12.00 9.10
N MET A 232 -28.28 -12.88 8.13
CA MET A 232 -27.62 -12.81 6.80
C MET A 232 -28.47 -12.10 5.74
N SER A 233 -29.68 -11.63 6.05
CA SER A 233 -30.57 -10.96 5.10
C SER A 233 -30.73 -9.48 5.42
N PRO A 234 -30.76 -8.59 4.43
CA PRO A 234 -31.03 -7.19 4.65
C PRO A 234 -32.51 -6.98 5.04
N LYS A 235 -32.76 -6.27 6.14
CA LYS A 235 -34.09 -5.81 6.56
C LYS A 235 -34.44 -4.50 5.86
N VAL A 236 -33.46 -3.63 5.68
CA VAL A 236 -33.52 -2.39 4.92
C VAL A 236 -32.33 -2.38 3.96
N ASN A 237 -32.59 -2.07 2.72
CA ASN A 237 -31.56 -1.88 1.69
C ASN A 237 -31.93 -0.62 0.91
N MET A 238 -31.04 0.37 0.96
CA MET A 238 -31.21 1.60 0.17
C MET A 238 -30.32 1.53 -1.07
N ASP A 239 -30.77 2.12 -2.14
CA ASP A 239 -29.96 2.32 -3.34
C ASP A 239 -28.71 3.13 -3.00
N PRO A 240 -27.59 2.91 -3.71
CA PRO A 240 -26.40 3.71 -3.54
C PRO A 240 -26.68 5.19 -3.73
N PHE A 241 -26.09 6.03 -2.88
CA PHE A 241 -26.22 7.48 -2.98
C PHE A 241 -24.86 8.17 -2.83
N VAL A 242 -24.75 9.37 -3.36
CA VAL A 242 -23.54 10.19 -3.32
C VAL A 242 -23.88 11.52 -2.66
N LEU A 243 -23.11 11.87 -1.64
CA LEU A 243 -23.13 13.17 -0.96
C LEU A 243 -21.70 13.57 -0.62
N PRO A 244 -21.38 14.88 -0.49
CA PRO A 244 -20.15 15.31 0.16
C PRO A 244 -20.06 14.74 1.57
N LEU A 245 -18.88 14.43 2.03
CA LEU A 245 -18.68 13.77 3.33
C LEU A 245 -19.32 14.54 4.49
N VAL A 246 -19.25 15.88 4.47
CA VAL A 246 -19.85 16.73 5.50
C VAL A 246 -21.37 16.56 5.58
N ASP A 247 -22.03 16.29 4.46
CA ASP A 247 -23.48 16.04 4.39
C ASP A 247 -23.79 14.55 4.60
N MET A 248 -22.88 13.69 4.22
CA MET A 248 -22.98 12.25 4.40
C MET A 248 -23.06 11.87 5.88
N PHE A 249 -22.26 12.49 6.76
CA PHE A 249 -22.28 12.23 8.19
C PHE A 249 -23.66 12.49 8.81
N ASP A 250 -24.28 13.62 8.47
CA ASP A 250 -25.62 13.94 8.98
C ASP A 250 -26.66 12.96 8.44
N ARG A 251 -26.57 12.66 7.13
CA ARG A 251 -27.49 11.70 6.50
C ARG A 251 -27.41 10.31 7.11
N VAL A 252 -26.20 9.82 7.39
CA VAL A 252 -26.01 8.54 8.08
C VAL A 252 -26.56 8.61 9.50
N GLY A 253 -26.35 9.71 10.22
CA GLY A 253 -26.91 9.92 11.55
C GLY A 253 -28.44 9.78 11.56
N GLU A 254 -29.14 10.49 10.66
CA GLU A 254 -30.59 10.39 10.47
C GLU A 254 -31.07 8.97 10.17
N LEU A 255 -30.34 8.27 9.28
CA LEU A 255 -30.67 6.88 8.90
C LEU A 255 -30.46 5.89 10.03
N MET A 256 -29.51 6.16 10.91
CA MET A 256 -29.20 5.28 12.08
C MET A 256 -30.15 5.53 13.26
N GLU A 257 -30.70 6.72 13.40
CA GLU A 257 -31.53 7.08 14.57
C GLU A 257 -32.65 6.07 14.90
N PRO A 258 -33.45 5.56 13.94
CA PRO A 258 -34.48 4.56 14.22
C PRO A 258 -33.95 3.20 14.69
N TRP A 259 -32.66 2.94 14.47
CA TRP A 259 -32.02 1.64 14.74
C TRP A 259 -31.08 1.67 15.95
N ASN A 260 -30.84 2.84 16.52
CA ASN A 260 -30.04 3.06 17.71
C ASN A 260 -30.87 3.69 18.83
N PRO A 261 -31.84 2.96 19.41
CA PRO A 261 -32.68 3.50 20.48
C PRO A 261 -31.78 3.83 21.68
N SER A 262 -31.76 5.10 22.08
CA SER A 262 -31.19 5.52 23.36
C SER A 262 -31.96 4.86 24.48
N HIS A 263 -31.34 3.93 25.20
CA HIS A 263 -31.88 3.47 26.48
C HIS A 263 -31.65 4.58 27.50
N GLU A 264 -32.71 5.26 27.92
CA GLU A 264 -32.67 6.03 29.16
C GLU A 264 -32.40 5.03 30.29
N VAL A 265 -31.20 5.09 30.85
CA VAL A 265 -30.91 4.39 32.13
C VAL A 265 -31.60 5.23 33.20
N MET A 266 -32.80 4.83 33.60
CA MET A 266 -33.37 5.36 34.82
C MET A 266 -32.47 4.93 35.96
N SER A 267 -31.70 5.86 36.52
CA SER A 267 -31.03 5.71 37.78
C SER A 267 -32.13 5.75 38.86
N GLY A 268 -32.42 4.55 39.44
CA GLY A 268 -33.22 4.42 40.65
C GLY A 268 -32.43 4.78 41.88
#